data_8c4c7bdc22aeda8bf5d339351318cde2
#
_entry.id   8c4c7bdc22aeda8bf5d339351318cde2
#
_cell.length_a   1.000
_cell.length_b   1.000
_cell.length_c   1.000
_cell.angle_alpha   90.00
_cell.angle_beta   90.00
_cell.angle_gamma   90.00
#
_symmetry.space_group_name_H-M   'P 1'
#
loop_
_entity.id
_entity.type
_entity.pdbx_description
1 polymer ?
#
loop_
_entity_poly.entity_id
_entity_poly.type
_entity_poly.pdbx_seq_one_letter_code
_entity_poly.pdbx_strand_id
1 'polypeptide(L)'
;MMVLVRQIPEPEAPLLAKVFYGGGDPGPITATMAHVPELLEVALPFIGATLSPSALDWRTKEIVIVRTSALMQCRYCIDSHTPVALDSGLSSAQVHALRGEVDLATAFDNQRDLALVNWTDAVVGPGPVSDDSRLAAQVMFCEAEVVELTLLVGVTLLLNRYATSLALPVNDDVVARLASEGFSRS
;
A
#
# COMPACT_ATOMS: atom_id res chain seq x y z
N MET A 1 -21.06 6.14 0.21
CA MET A 1 -20.63 5.76 1.57
C MET A 1 -20.34 7.06 2.32
N MET A 2 -20.78 7.23 3.57
CA MET A 2 -20.55 8.47 4.32
C MET A 2 -19.12 8.49 4.85
N VAL A 3 -18.36 9.54 4.54
CA VAL A 3 -17.02 9.77 5.11
C VAL A 3 -17.17 10.06 6.59
N LEU A 4 -16.48 9.31 7.45
CA LEU A 4 -16.63 9.43 8.92
C LEU A 4 -15.95 10.69 9.46
N VAL A 5 -14.81 11.09 8.88
CA VAL A 5 -14.01 12.22 9.31
C VAL A 5 -13.74 13.13 8.10
N ARG A 6 -14.00 14.42 8.25
CA ARG A 6 -13.72 15.38 7.17
C ARG A 6 -12.22 15.50 6.91
N GLN A 7 -11.84 15.74 5.69
CA GLN A 7 -10.49 16.12 5.33
C GLN A 7 -10.27 17.60 5.71
N ILE A 8 -9.14 17.90 6.38
CA ILE A 8 -8.77 19.26 6.70
C ILE A 8 -8.08 19.86 5.48
N PRO A 9 -8.60 20.95 4.88
CA PRO A 9 -7.92 21.62 3.77
C PRO A 9 -6.72 22.43 4.26
N GLU A 10 -5.74 22.70 3.40
CA GLU A 10 -4.49 23.40 3.74
C GLU A 10 -4.69 24.70 4.56
N PRO A 11 -5.65 25.60 4.21
CA PRO A 11 -5.85 26.83 4.98
C PRO A 11 -6.23 26.59 6.46
N GLU A 12 -6.90 25.47 6.75
CA GLU A 12 -7.35 25.10 8.10
C GLU A 12 -6.36 24.17 8.83
N ALA A 13 -5.28 23.74 8.15
CA ALA A 13 -4.34 22.79 8.70
C ALA A 13 -3.63 23.34 9.95
N PRO A 14 -3.57 22.56 11.05
CA PRO A 14 -2.77 22.92 12.21
C PRO A 14 -1.30 23.17 11.84
N LEU A 15 -0.62 24.04 12.58
CA LEU A 15 0.74 24.46 12.26
C LEU A 15 1.72 23.28 12.07
N LEU A 16 1.65 22.28 12.95
CA LEU A 16 2.48 21.08 12.88
C LEU A 16 2.16 20.22 11.63
N ALA A 17 0.93 20.26 11.14
CA ALA A 17 0.51 19.49 9.98
C ALA A 17 0.88 20.19 8.65
N LYS A 18 1.05 21.51 8.63
CA LYS A 18 1.24 22.30 7.40
C LYS A 18 2.43 21.84 6.55
N VAL A 19 3.52 21.39 7.18
CA VAL A 19 4.73 20.93 6.48
C VAL A 19 4.45 19.73 5.56
N PHE A 20 3.37 18.97 5.83
CA PHE A 20 2.99 17.78 5.07
C PHE A 20 2.00 18.07 3.94
N TYR A 21 1.55 19.32 3.80
CA TYR A 21 0.62 19.70 2.72
C TYR A 21 1.36 20.08 1.42
N GLY A 22 2.64 20.46 1.51
CA GLY A 22 3.44 20.75 0.32
C GLY A 22 2.92 21.90 -0.56
N GLY A 23 2.02 22.74 -0.04
CA GLY A 23 1.38 23.82 -0.77
C GLY A 23 0.18 23.41 -1.63
N GLY A 24 -0.47 22.27 -1.31
CA GLY A 24 -1.62 21.76 -2.07
C GLY A 24 -2.43 20.70 -1.35
N ASP A 25 -3.05 19.80 -2.11
CA ASP A 25 -3.78 18.64 -1.57
C ASP A 25 -2.80 17.55 -1.10
N PRO A 26 -2.74 17.26 0.20
CA PRO A 26 -1.83 16.25 0.74
C PRO A 26 -2.36 14.81 0.61
N GLY A 27 -3.53 14.65 0.03
CA GLY A 27 -4.27 13.41 -0.03
C GLY A 27 -5.05 13.06 1.25
N PRO A 28 -6.06 12.15 1.13
CA PRO A 28 -7.03 11.86 2.20
C PRO A 28 -6.42 11.38 3.51
N ILE A 29 -5.34 10.59 3.46
CA ILE A 29 -4.67 10.07 4.66
C ILE A 29 -4.08 11.22 5.49
N THR A 30 -3.26 12.08 4.88
CA THR A 30 -2.63 13.20 5.55
C THR A 30 -3.68 14.21 6.03
N ALA A 31 -4.66 14.54 5.17
CA ALA A 31 -5.72 15.50 5.48
C ALA A 31 -6.63 15.06 6.64
N THR A 32 -6.81 13.75 6.84
CA THR A 32 -7.54 13.24 8.01
C THR A 32 -6.65 13.05 9.24
N MET A 33 -5.39 12.63 9.10
CA MET A 33 -4.43 12.57 10.21
C MET A 33 -4.14 13.95 10.80
N ALA A 34 -4.31 15.02 10.05
CA ALA A 34 -4.13 16.40 10.52
C ALA A 34 -5.08 16.79 11.68
N HIS A 35 -6.13 16.00 11.98
CA HIS A 35 -6.93 16.15 13.19
C HIS A 35 -6.15 15.85 14.47
N VAL A 36 -5.04 15.10 14.36
CA VAL A 36 -4.14 14.76 15.48
C VAL A 36 -2.71 15.03 15.02
N PRO A 37 -2.31 16.33 14.93
CA PRO A 37 -1.06 16.74 14.28
C PRO A 37 0.20 16.17 14.96
N GLU A 38 0.15 15.90 16.27
CA GLU A 38 1.26 15.29 17.01
C GLU A 38 1.52 13.82 16.57
N LEU A 39 0.46 13.09 16.21
CA LEU A 39 0.60 11.74 15.63
C LEU A 39 1.01 11.79 14.18
N LEU A 40 0.48 12.75 13.40
CA LEU A 40 0.87 12.95 12.01
C LEU A 40 2.38 13.19 11.88
N GLU A 41 2.95 14.05 12.74
CA GLU A 41 4.36 14.43 12.72
C GLU A 41 5.30 13.23 12.87
N VAL A 42 4.93 12.22 13.62
CA VAL A 42 5.76 11.02 13.83
C VAL A 42 5.39 9.87 12.89
N ALA A 43 4.14 9.74 12.53
CA ALA A 43 3.68 8.62 11.70
C ALA A 43 4.04 8.82 10.22
N LEU A 44 3.82 10.01 9.66
CA LEU A 44 3.97 10.23 8.23
C LEU A 44 5.44 10.08 7.73
N PRO A 45 6.47 10.56 8.45
CA PRO A 45 7.86 10.29 8.09
C PRO A 45 8.19 8.79 8.10
N PHE A 46 7.70 8.03 9.09
CA PHE A 46 7.91 6.58 9.15
C PHE A 46 7.19 5.86 7.99
N ILE A 47 5.94 6.21 7.71
CA ILE A 47 5.17 5.70 6.58
C ILE A 47 5.91 6.00 5.28
N GLY A 48 6.30 7.27 5.06
CA GLY A 48 7.01 7.70 3.86
C GLY A 48 8.34 6.96 3.67
N ALA A 49 9.14 6.79 4.73
CA ALA A 49 10.39 6.04 4.68
C ALA A 49 10.15 4.55 4.36
N THR A 50 9.11 3.94 4.92
CA THR A 50 8.78 2.53 4.65
C THR A 50 8.29 2.30 3.22
N LEU A 51 7.52 3.23 2.66
CA LEU A 51 7.02 3.12 1.29
C LEU A 51 8.08 3.49 0.23
N SER A 52 9.06 4.31 0.56
CA SER A 52 10.13 4.72 -0.36
C SER A 52 11.15 3.60 -0.59
N PRO A 53 11.79 3.51 -1.78
CA PRO A 53 12.82 2.52 -2.05
C PRO A 53 14.00 2.62 -1.07
N SER A 54 14.51 1.46 -0.63
CA SER A 54 15.73 1.34 0.19
C SER A 54 16.44 0.01 -0.10
N ALA A 55 16.36 -1.03 0.75
CA ALA A 55 16.83 -2.37 0.40
C ALA A 55 15.95 -3.02 -0.69
N LEU A 56 14.68 -2.64 -0.74
CA LEU A 56 13.72 -3.06 -1.74
C LEU A 56 13.50 -1.95 -2.76
N ASP A 57 13.43 -2.30 -4.03
CA ASP A 57 13.10 -1.37 -5.10
C ASP A 57 11.59 -1.04 -5.14
N TRP A 58 11.24 -0.03 -5.94
CA TRP A 58 9.88 0.45 -6.08
C TRP A 58 8.89 -0.64 -6.53
N ARG A 59 9.28 -1.43 -7.55
CA ARG A 59 8.46 -2.50 -8.09
C ARG A 59 8.15 -3.57 -7.04
N THR A 60 9.16 -3.99 -6.30
CA THR A 60 9.02 -4.97 -5.21
C THR A 60 8.05 -4.47 -4.15
N LYS A 61 8.14 -3.19 -3.77
CA LYS A 61 7.22 -2.58 -2.80
C LYS A 61 5.79 -2.56 -3.28
N GLU A 62 5.54 -2.21 -4.54
CA GLU A 62 4.18 -2.18 -5.08
C GLU A 62 3.55 -3.58 -5.17
N ILE A 63 4.33 -4.64 -5.42
CA ILE A 63 3.82 -6.03 -5.32
C ILE A 63 3.24 -6.28 -3.92
N VAL A 64 4.01 -5.95 -2.87
CA VAL A 64 3.58 -6.15 -1.48
C VAL A 64 2.37 -5.30 -1.12
N ILE A 65 2.39 -4.02 -1.50
CA ILE A 65 1.32 -3.06 -1.16
C ILE A 65 0.00 -3.46 -1.82
N VAL A 66 0.00 -3.72 -3.14
CA VAL A 66 -1.22 -4.09 -3.86
C VAL A 66 -1.75 -5.43 -3.36
N ARG A 67 -0.87 -6.43 -3.17
CA ARG A 67 -1.28 -7.75 -2.66
C ARG A 67 -1.87 -7.66 -1.25
N THR A 68 -1.20 -6.99 -0.32
CA THR A 68 -1.72 -6.76 1.04
C THR A 68 -3.08 -6.07 1.00
N SER A 69 -3.21 -5.03 0.17
CA SER A 69 -4.44 -4.25 0.06
C SER A 69 -5.60 -5.07 -0.50
N ALA A 70 -5.33 -5.96 -1.47
CA ALA A 70 -6.33 -6.88 -2.02
C ALA A 70 -6.81 -7.90 -0.97
N LEU A 71 -5.89 -8.52 -0.23
CA LEU A 71 -6.22 -9.46 0.85
C LEU A 71 -7.04 -8.80 1.96
N MET A 72 -6.77 -7.52 2.25
CA MET A 72 -7.49 -6.73 3.24
C MET A 72 -8.77 -6.06 2.69
N GLN A 73 -9.05 -6.22 1.39
CA GLN A 73 -10.20 -5.60 0.70
C GLN A 73 -10.28 -4.08 0.89
N CYS A 74 -9.10 -3.42 0.91
CA CYS A 74 -9.02 -1.97 1.03
C CYS A 74 -9.16 -1.32 -0.35
N ARG A 75 -10.38 -0.96 -0.76
CA ARG A 75 -10.65 -0.31 -2.06
C ARG A 75 -9.80 0.94 -2.28
N TYR A 76 -9.72 1.81 -1.29
CA TYR A 76 -8.89 3.01 -1.35
C TYR A 76 -7.44 2.68 -1.71
N CYS A 77 -6.84 1.70 -1.01
CA CYS A 77 -5.44 1.36 -1.21
C CYS A 77 -5.21 0.64 -2.54
N ILE A 78 -6.08 -0.32 -2.90
CA ILE A 78 -5.99 -1.02 -4.19
C ILE A 78 -6.04 0.01 -5.33
N ASP A 79 -7.05 0.87 -5.34
CA ASP A 79 -7.26 1.83 -6.42
C ASP A 79 -6.12 2.86 -6.48
N SER A 80 -5.66 3.37 -5.32
CA SER A 80 -4.57 4.36 -5.26
C SER A 80 -3.22 3.79 -5.72
N HIS A 81 -2.91 2.52 -5.41
CA HIS A 81 -1.63 1.90 -5.74
C HIS A 81 -1.61 1.18 -7.09
N THR A 82 -2.76 0.88 -7.71
CA THR A 82 -2.80 0.28 -9.06
C THR A 82 -2.03 1.11 -10.11
N PRO A 83 -2.25 2.42 -10.24
CA PRO A 83 -1.46 3.24 -11.17
C PRO A 83 0.04 3.27 -10.83
N VAL A 84 0.38 3.34 -9.54
CA VAL A 84 1.78 3.36 -9.09
C VAL A 84 2.47 2.04 -9.41
N ALA A 85 1.77 0.92 -9.25
CA ALA A 85 2.28 -0.40 -9.59
C ALA A 85 2.60 -0.52 -11.09
N LEU A 86 1.74 0.00 -11.96
CA LEU A 86 2.01 0.07 -13.41
C LEU A 86 3.22 0.95 -13.72
N ASP A 87 3.32 2.13 -13.09
CA ASP A 87 4.45 3.06 -13.24
C ASP A 87 5.77 2.45 -12.73
N SER A 88 5.70 1.54 -11.76
CA SER A 88 6.87 0.81 -11.24
C SER A 88 7.37 -0.31 -12.17
N GLY A 89 6.67 -0.56 -13.29
CA GLY A 89 7.03 -1.54 -14.31
C GLY A 89 6.31 -2.88 -14.16
N LEU A 90 5.27 -2.99 -13.34
CA LEU A 90 4.40 -4.16 -13.34
C LEU A 90 3.50 -4.14 -14.58
N SER A 91 3.32 -5.29 -15.22
CA SER A 91 2.38 -5.43 -16.33
C SER A 91 0.93 -5.41 -15.81
N SER A 92 -0.03 -5.03 -16.67
CA SER A 92 -1.45 -5.08 -16.33
C SER A 92 -1.88 -6.48 -15.85
N ALA A 93 -1.35 -7.55 -16.46
CA ALA A 93 -1.63 -8.92 -16.03
C ALA A 93 -1.16 -9.19 -14.59
N GLN A 94 0.05 -8.71 -14.23
CA GLN A 94 0.57 -8.83 -12.86
C GLN A 94 -0.27 -8.04 -11.86
N VAL A 95 -0.68 -6.84 -12.21
CA VAL A 95 -1.53 -6.02 -11.34
C VAL A 95 -2.91 -6.66 -11.15
N HIS A 96 -3.54 -7.18 -12.21
CA HIS A 96 -4.81 -7.93 -12.08
C HIS A 96 -4.66 -9.15 -11.17
N ALA A 97 -3.53 -9.87 -11.25
CA ALA A 97 -3.26 -11.02 -10.39
C ALA A 97 -3.07 -10.62 -8.92
N LEU A 98 -2.32 -9.54 -8.64
CA LEU A 98 -2.15 -9.01 -7.29
C LEU A 98 -3.46 -8.54 -6.66
N ARG A 99 -4.35 -7.96 -7.46
CA ARG A 99 -5.70 -7.54 -7.05
C ARG A 99 -6.63 -8.73 -6.78
N GLY A 100 -6.23 -9.96 -7.16
CA GLY A 100 -7.03 -11.18 -6.99
C GLY A 100 -8.08 -11.38 -8.07
N GLU A 101 -7.98 -10.71 -9.20
CA GLU A 101 -8.91 -10.79 -10.33
C GLU A 101 -8.59 -11.96 -11.27
N VAL A 102 -7.34 -12.43 -11.25
CA VAL A 102 -6.85 -13.63 -11.96
C VAL A 102 -5.86 -14.39 -11.08
N ASP A 103 -5.55 -15.64 -11.45
CA ASP A 103 -4.59 -16.46 -10.69
C ASP A 103 -3.17 -15.87 -10.78
N LEU A 104 -2.50 -15.77 -9.64
CA LEU A 104 -1.10 -15.32 -9.54
C LEU A 104 -0.14 -16.14 -10.41
N ALA A 105 -0.35 -17.46 -10.49
CA ALA A 105 0.49 -18.35 -11.28
C ALA A 105 0.42 -18.07 -12.80
N THR A 106 -0.57 -17.34 -13.27
CA THR A 106 -0.69 -16.96 -14.69
C THR A 106 0.12 -15.73 -15.06
N ALA A 107 0.52 -14.93 -14.07
CA ALA A 107 1.17 -13.64 -14.29
C ALA A 107 2.58 -13.54 -13.69
N PHE A 108 2.93 -14.44 -12.78
CA PHE A 108 4.23 -14.48 -12.11
C PHE A 108 4.91 -15.83 -12.35
N ASP A 109 6.04 -15.81 -13.05
CA ASP A 109 6.92 -16.97 -13.32
C ASP A 109 8.27 -16.86 -12.62
N ASN A 110 8.64 -15.68 -12.12
CA ASN A 110 9.89 -15.42 -11.43
C ASN A 110 9.79 -15.95 -9.98
N GLN A 111 10.75 -16.80 -9.59
CA GLN A 111 10.79 -17.44 -8.28
C GLN A 111 10.87 -16.43 -7.12
N ARG A 112 11.57 -15.29 -7.33
CA ARG A 112 11.68 -14.24 -6.33
C ARG A 112 10.36 -13.51 -6.12
N ASP A 113 9.64 -13.18 -7.21
CA ASP A 113 8.32 -12.55 -7.13
C ASP A 113 7.29 -13.47 -6.46
N LEU A 114 7.33 -14.78 -6.76
CA LEU A 114 6.47 -15.77 -6.11
C LEU A 114 6.77 -15.90 -4.62
N ALA A 115 8.06 -15.91 -4.23
CA ALA A 115 8.45 -15.93 -2.83
C ALA A 115 8.00 -14.65 -2.09
N LEU A 116 8.06 -13.51 -2.76
CA LEU A 116 7.58 -12.22 -2.26
C LEU A 116 6.08 -12.24 -1.97
N VAL A 117 5.27 -12.71 -2.92
CA VAL A 117 3.82 -12.86 -2.76
C VAL A 117 3.50 -13.84 -1.62
N ASN A 118 4.18 -15.00 -1.60
CA ASN A 118 3.99 -16.01 -0.54
C ASN A 118 4.35 -15.47 0.86
N TRP A 119 5.44 -14.69 0.97
CA TRP A 119 5.78 -14.04 2.23
C TRP A 119 4.72 -13.02 2.65
N THR A 120 4.25 -12.20 1.71
CA THR A 120 3.18 -11.23 1.94
C THR A 120 1.92 -11.92 2.45
N ASP A 121 1.47 -12.97 1.76
CA ASP A 121 0.27 -13.74 2.14
C ASP A 121 0.42 -14.37 3.53
N ALA A 122 1.60 -14.90 3.84
CA ALA A 122 1.89 -15.48 5.15
C ALA A 122 1.87 -14.46 6.30
N VAL A 123 2.40 -13.24 6.06
CA VAL A 123 2.44 -12.17 7.09
C VAL A 123 1.06 -11.51 7.25
N VAL A 124 0.27 -11.38 6.18
CA VAL A 124 -1.10 -10.85 6.25
C VAL A 124 -2.06 -11.85 6.89
N GLY A 125 -1.81 -13.14 6.74
CA GLY A 125 -2.66 -14.21 7.24
C GLY A 125 -2.84 -14.21 8.76
N PRO A 126 -3.90 -14.83 9.27
CA PRO A 126 -4.12 -14.94 10.71
C PRO A 126 -3.13 -15.95 11.35
N GLY A 127 -2.67 -15.62 12.54
CA GLY A 127 -1.81 -16.49 13.33
C GLY A 127 -0.31 -16.35 13.05
N PRO A 128 0.51 -17.28 13.56
CA PRO A 128 1.96 -17.23 13.38
C PRO A 128 2.37 -17.62 11.94
N VAL A 129 3.35 -16.93 11.40
CA VAL A 129 4.00 -17.33 10.15
C VAL A 129 4.67 -18.70 10.34
N SER A 130 4.46 -19.62 9.39
CA SER A 130 5.02 -20.97 9.45
C SER A 130 6.55 -20.99 9.31
N ASP A 131 7.20 -22.04 9.81
CA ASP A 131 8.65 -22.20 9.64
C ASP A 131 9.02 -22.42 8.17
N ASP A 132 8.18 -23.08 7.39
CA ASP A 132 8.37 -23.25 5.94
C ASP A 132 8.38 -21.90 5.21
N SER A 133 7.45 -21.00 5.55
CA SER A 133 7.41 -19.64 4.97
C SER A 133 8.65 -18.83 5.36
N ARG A 134 9.12 -18.94 6.62
CA ARG A 134 10.35 -18.30 7.09
C ARG A 134 11.57 -18.81 6.33
N LEU A 135 11.69 -20.13 6.19
CA LEU A 135 12.81 -20.74 5.47
C LEU A 135 12.80 -20.35 3.98
N ALA A 136 11.64 -20.34 3.33
CA ALA A 136 11.52 -19.91 1.96
C ALA A 136 11.94 -18.44 1.76
N ALA A 137 11.56 -17.55 2.70
CA ALA A 137 11.98 -16.17 2.67
C ALA A 137 13.51 -16.01 2.85
N GLN A 138 14.11 -16.75 3.79
CA GLN A 138 15.57 -16.72 4.03
C GLN A 138 16.40 -17.18 2.82
N VAL A 139 15.85 -18.07 1.97
CA VAL A 139 16.52 -18.50 0.75
C VAL A 139 16.55 -17.40 -0.32
N MET A 140 15.51 -16.57 -0.38
CA MET A 140 15.29 -15.61 -1.47
C MET A 140 15.68 -14.17 -1.12
N PHE A 141 15.70 -13.82 0.17
CA PHE A 141 15.90 -12.45 0.64
C PHE A 141 16.99 -12.40 1.71
N CYS A 142 17.79 -11.34 1.69
CA CYS A 142 18.71 -11.06 2.79
C CYS A 142 17.96 -10.54 4.02
N GLU A 143 18.62 -10.50 5.18
CA GLU A 143 17.99 -10.09 6.46
C GLU A 143 17.38 -8.69 6.38
N ALA A 144 18.05 -7.73 5.73
CA ALA A 144 17.56 -6.37 5.55
C ALA A 144 16.25 -6.34 4.74
N GLU A 145 16.20 -7.12 3.67
CA GLU A 145 14.99 -7.25 2.83
C GLU A 145 13.83 -7.89 3.61
N VAL A 146 14.09 -8.97 4.37
CA VAL A 146 13.04 -9.62 5.19
C VAL A 146 12.47 -8.66 6.23
N VAL A 147 13.32 -7.87 6.90
CA VAL A 147 12.89 -6.86 7.87
C VAL A 147 12.05 -5.79 7.17
N GLU A 148 12.53 -5.27 6.04
CA GLU A 148 11.82 -4.23 5.30
C GLU A 148 10.49 -4.72 4.74
N LEU A 149 10.43 -5.95 4.17
CA LEU A 149 9.20 -6.59 3.71
C LEU A 149 8.17 -6.72 4.83
N THR A 150 8.61 -7.14 6.02
CA THR A 150 7.72 -7.32 7.16
C THR A 150 7.19 -5.97 7.67
N LEU A 151 8.03 -4.94 7.74
CA LEU A 151 7.61 -3.58 8.07
C LEU A 151 6.63 -3.02 7.04
N LEU A 152 6.91 -3.23 5.75
CA LEU A 152 6.06 -2.77 4.65
C LEU A 152 4.66 -3.38 4.72
N VAL A 153 4.55 -4.70 4.95
CA VAL A 153 3.25 -5.35 5.17
C VAL A 153 2.55 -4.73 6.38
N GLY A 154 3.26 -4.56 7.51
CA GLY A 154 2.69 -3.98 8.74
C GLY A 154 2.17 -2.56 8.54
N VAL A 155 2.93 -1.69 7.88
CA VAL A 155 2.49 -0.31 7.54
C VAL A 155 1.30 -0.34 6.58
N THR A 156 1.32 -1.21 5.58
CA THR A 156 0.21 -1.35 4.64
C THR A 156 -1.06 -1.82 5.34
N LEU A 157 -0.97 -2.80 6.26
CA LEU A 157 -2.11 -3.24 7.09
C LEU A 157 -2.68 -2.09 7.93
N LEU A 158 -1.82 -1.28 8.55
CA LEU A 158 -2.23 -0.08 9.30
C LEU A 158 -3.02 0.86 8.39
N LEU A 159 -2.47 1.21 7.23
CA LEU A 159 -3.10 2.13 6.28
C LEU A 159 -4.39 1.57 5.69
N ASN A 160 -4.44 0.26 5.41
CA ASN A 160 -5.66 -0.41 4.95
C ASN A 160 -6.79 -0.29 5.98
N ARG A 161 -6.49 -0.54 7.25
CA ARG A 161 -7.49 -0.41 8.33
C ARG A 161 -7.88 1.04 8.57
N TYR A 162 -6.91 1.95 8.54
CA TYR A 162 -7.18 3.38 8.66
C TYR A 162 -8.14 3.85 7.54
N ALA A 163 -7.80 3.56 6.28
CA ALA A 163 -8.59 4.00 5.14
C ALA A 163 -10.00 3.38 5.12
N THR A 164 -10.13 2.07 5.40
CA THR A 164 -11.43 1.39 5.41
C THR A 164 -12.30 1.84 6.58
N SER A 165 -11.72 2.02 7.78
CA SER A 165 -12.48 2.46 8.96
C SER A 165 -13.01 3.88 8.83
N LEU A 166 -12.25 4.78 8.20
CA LEU A 166 -12.66 6.16 7.97
C LEU A 166 -13.42 6.38 6.67
N ALA A 167 -13.56 5.33 5.84
CA ALA A 167 -14.21 5.38 4.53
C ALA A 167 -13.58 6.45 3.61
N LEU A 168 -12.24 6.46 3.50
CA LEU A 168 -11.53 7.46 2.71
C LEU A 168 -11.89 7.35 1.22
N PRO A 169 -12.12 8.49 0.54
CA PRO A 169 -12.41 8.50 -0.88
C PRO A 169 -11.14 8.35 -1.71
N VAL A 170 -11.24 7.72 -2.87
CA VAL A 170 -10.22 7.74 -3.91
C VAL A 170 -10.37 9.03 -4.72
N ASN A 171 -9.27 9.68 -5.10
CA ASN A 171 -9.27 10.89 -5.89
C ASN A 171 -9.82 10.64 -7.30
N ASP A 172 -10.55 11.59 -7.86
CA ASP A 172 -11.19 11.46 -9.18
C ASP A 172 -10.19 11.23 -10.31
N ASP A 173 -9.00 11.82 -10.24
CA ASP A 173 -7.91 11.60 -11.22
C ASP A 173 -7.44 10.15 -11.24
N VAL A 174 -7.33 9.52 -10.06
CA VAL A 174 -6.99 8.10 -9.94
C VAL A 174 -8.09 7.24 -10.56
N VAL A 175 -9.35 7.57 -10.29
CA VAL A 175 -10.51 6.87 -10.88
C VAL A 175 -10.52 6.97 -12.41
N ALA A 176 -10.26 8.16 -12.96
CA ALA A 176 -10.19 8.39 -14.40
C ALA A 176 -9.03 7.60 -15.02
N ARG A 177 -7.87 7.57 -14.37
CA ARG A 177 -6.71 6.80 -14.83
C ARG A 177 -6.98 5.30 -14.83
N LEU A 178 -7.55 4.74 -13.76
CA LEU A 178 -7.93 3.32 -13.70
C LEU A 178 -8.82 2.93 -14.89
N ALA A 179 -9.84 3.74 -15.16
CA ALA A 179 -10.77 3.48 -16.27
C ALA A 179 -10.05 3.51 -17.63
N SER A 180 -9.09 4.43 -17.84
CA SER A 180 -8.33 4.52 -19.09
C SER A 180 -7.34 3.36 -19.30
N GLU A 181 -6.88 2.73 -18.21
CA GLU A 181 -5.96 1.60 -18.23
C GLU A 181 -6.67 0.23 -18.15
N GLY A 182 -8.02 0.22 -18.19
CA GLY A 182 -8.83 -0.99 -18.24
C GLY A 182 -9.09 -1.63 -16.86
N PHE A 183 -8.85 -0.91 -15.76
CA PHE A 183 -9.16 -1.38 -14.41
C PHE A 183 -10.52 -0.88 -13.95
N SER A 184 -11.32 -1.78 -13.40
CA SER A 184 -12.54 -1.40 -12.67
C SER A 184 -12.19 -0.93 -11.25
N ARG A 185 -13.06 -0.10 -10.67
CA ARG A 185 -12.96 0.23 -9.24
C ARG A 185 -13.17 -1.02 -8.40
N SER A 186 -12.35 -1.19 -7.39
CA SER A 186 -12.42 -2.32 -6.45
C SER A 186 -13.59 -2.22 -5.47
#